data_dac7d75a62bf5ad5865851e6fb01c464
#
_entry.id   dac7d75a62bf5ad5865851e6fb01c464
#
_cell.length_a   1.000
_cell.length_b   1.000
_cell.length_c   1.000
_cell.angle_alpha   90.00
_cell.angle_beta   90.00
_cell.angle_gamma   90.00
#
_symmetry.space_group_name_H-M   'P 1'
#
loop_
_entity.id
_entity.type
_entity.pdbx_description
1 polymer ?
#
loop_
_entity_poly.entity_id
_entity_poly.type
_entity_poly.pdbx_seq_one_letter_code
_entity_poly.pdbx_strand_id
1 'polypeptide(L)'
;MTELTYSLTELMAVTAACEVQDGEVVFAGTGLPMLGAMLAQRTHAPNCIIIFQAGTMASQLAHLPMSVGDPRVMRGAALAAGLLEVFTYILQAGRVDVGFLSGAQIDRFGNINSTSIGLDPRHPQVRFSGSGGSCDIA
;
A
#
# COMPACT_ATOMS: atom_id res chain seq x y z
N MET A 1 -7.05 -14.94 -30.71
CA MET A 1 -6.59 -14.44 -29.39
C MET A 1 -7.32 -13.13 -29.17
N THR A 2 -8.23 -13.09 -28.20
CA THR A 2 -8.94 -11.85 -27.86
C THR A 2 -7.91 -10.91 -27.25
N GLU A 3 -7.68 -9.77 -27.86
CA GLU A 3 -6.83 -8.71 -27.31
C GLU A 3 -7.42 -8.31 -25.95
N LEU A 4 -6.60 -8.37 -24.91
CA LEU A 4 -7.01 -7.89 -23.59
C LEU A 4 -7.20 -6.36 -23.70
N THR A 5 -8.37 -5.88 -23.32
CA THR A 5 -8.72 -4.45 -23.36
C THR A 5 -8.17 -3.66 -22.16
N TYR A 6 -7.37 -4.30 -21.28
CA TYR A 6 -6.77 -3.72 -20.08
C TYR A 6 -5.32 -4.21 -19.90
N SER A 7 -4.52 -3.43 -19.21
CA SER A 7 -3.14 -3.77 -18.82
C SER A 7 -3.11 -4.61 -17.54
N LEU A 8 -1.98 -5.30 -17.30
CA LEU A 8 -1.77 -6.02 -16.04
C LEU A 8 -1.80 -5.09 -14.82
N THR A 9 -1.35 -3.85 -14.98
CA THR A 9 -1.40 -2.83 -13.92
C THR A 9 -2.83 -2.48 -13.55
N GLU A 10 -3.69 -2.29 -14.53
CA GLU A 10 -5.13 -2.05 -14.30
C GLU A 10 -5.79 -3.26 -13.65
N LEU A 11 -5.49 -4.47 -14.11
CA LEU A 11 -5.99 -5.70 -13.49
C LEU A 11 -5.58 -5.79 -12.02
N MET A 12 -4.31 -5.54 -11.69
CA MET A 12 -3.82 -5.57 -10.31
C MET A 12 -4.51 -4.51 -9.44
N ALA A 13 -4.68 -3.29 -9.96
CA ALA A 13 -5.35 -2.22 -9.22
C ALA A 13 -6.82 -2.55 -8.93
N VAL A 14 -7.53 -3.10 -9.91
CA VAL A 14 -8.91 -3.54 -9.74
C VAL A 14 -9.00 -4.72 -8.77
N THR A 15 -8.14 -5.72 -8.90
CA THR A 15 -8.10 -6.86 -7.98
C THR A 15 -7.84 -6.40 -6.55
N ALA A 16 -6.85 -5.52 -6.33
CA ALA A 16 -6.58 -4.95 -5.01
C ALA A 16 -7.79 -4.16 -4.47
N ALA A 17 -8.47 -3.40 -5.33
CA ALA A 17 -9.66 -2.67 -4.89
C ALA A 17 -10.79 -3.62 -4.44
N CYS A 18 -10.96 -4.76 -5.11
CA CYS A 18 -11.99 -5.75 -4.75
C CYS A 18 -11.78 -6.42 -3.39
N GLU A 19 -10.55 -6.40 -2.85
CA GLU A 19 -10.25 -6.92 -1.51
C GLU A 19 -10.71 -5.99 -0.38
N VAL A 20 -11.06 -4.74 -0.68
CA VAL A 20 -11.48 -3.73 0.30
C VAL A 20 -12.99 -3.70 0.41
N GLN A 21 -13.51 -3.78 1.64
CA GLN A 21 -14.92 -3.63 1.94
C GLN A 21 -15.24 -2.23 2.47
N ASP A 22 -16.51 -1.83 2.35
CA ASP A 22 -16.92 -0.52 2.85
C ASP A 22 -16.84 -0.45 4.39
N GLY A 23 -16.25 0.62 4.88
CA GLY A 23 -16.02 0.83 6.32
C GLY A 23 -14.71 0.25 6.86
N GLU A 24 -13.95 -0.53 6.07
CA GLU A 24 -12.66 -1.07 6.49
C GLU A 24 -11.56 -0.01 6.59
N VAL A 25 -10.59 -0.29 7.46
CA VAL A 25 -9.35 0.48 7.61
C VAL A 25 -8.26 -0.15 6.74
N VAL A 26 -7.79 0.61 5.76
CA VAL A 26 -6.85 0.14 4.73
C VAL A 26 -5.51 0.85 4.87
N PHE A 27 -4.45 0.09 5.08
CA PHE A 27 -3.08 0.62 5.04
C PHE A 27 -2.51 0.52 3.62
N ALA A 28 -2.18 1.66 3.04
CA ALA A 28 -1.72 1.73 1.66
C ALA A 28 -0.35 2.40 1.52
N GLY A 29 0.59 1.68 0.92
CA GLY A 29 1.88 2.19 0.48
C GLY A 29 1.81 2.91 -0.86
N THR A 30 2.95 3.42 -1.32
CA THR A 30 3.09 4.12 -2.61
C THR A 30 2.80 3.20 -3.80
N GLY A 31 2.25 3.75 -4.88
CA GLY A 31 2.06 3.05 -6.14
C GLY A 31 0.74 2.29 -6.26
N LEU A 32 0.80 1.04 -6.70
CA LEU A 32 -0.39 0.20 -6.90
C LEU A 32 -1.26 0.03 -5.63
N PRO A 33 -0.70 -0.17 -4.43
CA PRO A 33 -1.48 -0.19 -3.20
C PRO A 33 -2.37 1.04 -3.01
N MET A 34 -1.80 2.22 -3.20
CA MET A 34 -2.52 3.49 -3.11
C MET A 34 -3.60 3.60 -4.19
N LEU A 35 -3.29 3.18 -5.42
CA LEU A 35 -4.23 3.20 -6.53
C LEU A 35 -5.43 2.27 -6.26
N GLY A 36 -5.18 1.04 -5.77
CA GLY A 36 -6.23 0.08 -5.41
C GLY A 36 -7.14 0.60 -4.30
N ALA A 37 -6.56 1.12 -3.21
CA ALA A 37 -7.33 1.69 -2.11
C ALA A 37 -8.18 2.90 -2.55
N MET A 38 -7.60 3.81 -3.34
CA MET A 38 -8.34 4.96 -3.87
C MET A 38 -9.43 4.55 -4.87
N LEU A 39 -9.23 3.49 -5.64
CA LEU A 39 -10.24 2.96 -6.55
C LEU A 39 -11.41 2.39 -5.76
N ALA A 40 -11.14 1.58 -4.71
CA ALA A 40 -12.18 1.07 -3.82
C ALA A 40 -13.00 2.21 -3.20
N GLN A 41 -12.32 3.22 -2.64
CA GLN A 41 -12.98 4.38 -2.02
C GLN A 41 -13.88 5.15 -3.00
N ARG A 42 -13.54 5.19 -4.28
CA ARG A 42 -14.31 5.90 -5.32
C ARG A 42 -15.41 5.08 -5.96
N THR A 43 -15.46 3.79 -5.68
CA THR A 43 -16.41 2.87 -6.33
C THR A 43 -17.36 2.25 -5.31
N HIS A 44 -16.95 1.19 -4.65
CA HIS A 44 -17.84 0.35 -3.84
C HIS A 44 -17.61 0.48 -2.32
N ALA A 45 -16.51 1.13 -1.89
CA ALA A 45 -16.15 1.28 -0.49
C ALA A 45 -15.93 2.76 -0.10
N PRO A 46 -16.93 3.65 -0.27
CA PRO A 46 -16.78 5.10 -0.08
C PRO A 46 -16.46 5.49 1.38
N ASN A 47 -16.77 4.64 2.34
CA ASN A 47 -16.53 4.88 3.76
C ASN A 47 -15.24 4.19 4.25
N CYS A 48 -14.44 3.53 3.39
CA CYS A 48 -13.18 2.96 3.81
C CYS A 48 -12.20 4.07 4.26
N ILE A 49 -11.43 3.77 5.30
CA ILE A 49 -10.48 4.70 5.90
C ILE A 49 -9.09 4.37 5.39
N ILE A 50 -8.57 5.16 4.46
CA ILE A 50 -7.21 4.95 3.97
C ILE A 50 -6.21 5.60 4.92
N ILE A 51 -5.23 4.82 5.37
CA ILE A 51 -4.09 5.26 6.16
C ILE A 51 -2.83 5.18 5.29
N PHE A 52 -2.15 6.31 5.17
CA PHE A 52 -0.85 6.35 4.49
C PHE A 52 0.29 6.25 5.48
N GLN A 53 1.36 5.58 5.10
CA GLN A 53 2.55 5.37 5.93
C GLN A 53 3.11 6.68 6.51
N ALA A 54 2.99 7.80 5.80
CA ALA A 54 3.43 9.11 6.28
C ALA A 54 2.58 9.72 7.41
N GLY A 55 1.49 9.06 7.82
CA GLY A 55 0.71 9.44 8.98
C GLY A 55 -0.65 10.07 8.70
N THR A 56 -1.02 10.28 7.45
CA THR A 56 -2.34 10.83 7.11
C THR A 56 -3.41 9.75 7.06
N MET A 57 -4.58 10.05 7.58
CA MET A 57 -5.72 9.14 7.68
C MET A 57 -7.00 9.76 7.16
N ALA A 58 -7.84 8.93 6.55
CA ALA A 58 -9.13 9.30 5.99
C ALA A 58 -9.05 10.43 4.95
N SER A 59 -7.95 10.51 4.22
CA SER A 59 -7.74 11.51 3.18
C SER A 59 -8.75 11.34 2.05
N GLN A 60 -9.23 12.46 1.50
CA GLN A 60 -10.14 12.50 0.35
C GLN A 60 -9.37 13.02 -0.88
N LEU A 61 -8.68 12.10 -1.55
CA LEU A 61 -7.76 12.45 -2.62
C LEU A 61 -8.47 12.61 -3.96
N ALA A 62 -8.32 13.77 -4.59
CA ALA A 62 -8.83 14.01 -5.94
C ALA A 62 -7.95 13.39 -7.03
N HIS A 63 -6.64 13.31 -6.79
CA HIS A 63 -5.64 12.78 -7.72
C HIS A 63 -4.70 11.82 -7.00
N LEU A 64 -4.13 10.87 -7.74
CA LEU A 64 -3.13 9.95 -7.22
C LEU A 64 -1.87 10.73 -6.81
N PRO A 65 -1.43 10.63 -5.54
CA PRO A 65 -0.19 11.22 -5.09
C PRO A 65 1.04 10.51 -5.70
N MET A 66 2.14 11.23 -5.82
CA MET A 66 3.40 10.67 -6.34
C MET A 66 4.06 9.69 -5.35
N SER A 67 3.82 9.90 -4.05
CA SER A 67 4.32 9.05 -2.96
C SER A 67 3.48 9.25 -1.72
N VAL A 68 3.68 8.43 -0.69
CA VAL A 68 3.04 8.61 0.64
C VAL A 68 3.50 9.88 1.36
N GLY A 69 4.65 10.45 0.98
CA GLY A 69 5.16 11.73 1.50
C GLY A 69 4.72 12.94 0.68
N ASP A 70 3.89 12.77 -0.34
CA ASP A 70 3.38 13.88 -1.15
C ASP A 70 2.40 14.72 -0.32
N PRO A 71 2.56 16.06 -0.25
CA PRO A 71 1.65 16.93 0.50
C PRO A 71 0.17 16.78 0.12
N ARG A 72 -0.11 16.28 -1.07
CA ARG A 72 -1.50 16.02 -1.52
C ARG A 72 -2.21 14.99 -0.66
N VAL A 73 -1.48 14.06 0.02
CA VAL A 73 -2.09 13.09 0.94
C VAL A 73 -2.75 13.75 2.16
N MET A 74 -2.40 15.01 2.46
CA MET A 74 -3.03 15.78 3.54
C MET A 74 -4.43 16.30 3.18
N ARG A 75 -4.79 16.28 1.91
CA ARG A 75 -6.07 16.86 1.47
C ARG A 75 -7.25 16.08 2.04
N GLY A 76 -8.07 16.77 2.81
CA GLY A 76 -9.26 16.19 3.44
C GLY A 76 -8.94 15.15 4.53
N ALA A 77 -7.69 15.05 4.96
CA ALA A 77 -7.31 14.13 6.04
C ALA A 77 -8.04 14.50 7.34
N ALA A 78 -8.67 13.51 7.96
CA ALA A 78 -9.31 13.68 9.26
C ALA A 78 -8.27 13.72 10.40
N LEU A 79 -7.11 13.09 10.19
CA LEU A 79 -6.02 13.04 11.16
C LEU A 79 -4.68 13.05 10.44
N ALA A 80 -3.71 13.73 11.02
CA ALA A 80 -2.30 13.63 10.69
C ALA A 80 -1.53 13.24 11.96
N ALA A 81 -0.85 12.12 11.90
CA ALA A 81 -0.05 11.56 12.98
C ALA A 81 1.42 11.40 12.52
N GLY A 82 2.32 11.16 13.44
CA GLY A 82 3.69 10.79 13.11
C GLY A 82 3.78 9.32 12.68
N LEU A 83 4.94 8.96 12.11
CA LEU A 83 5.22 7.59 11.68
C LEU A 83 5.12 6.60 12.86
N LEU A 84 5.66 6.99 14.02
CA LEU A 84 5.63 6.15 15.21
C LEU A 84 4.20 5.84 15.65
N GLU A 85 3.32 6.84 15.67
CA GLU A 85 1.92 6.67 16.07
C GLU A 85 1.18 5.72 15.12
N VAL A 86 1.42 5.83 13.81
CA VAL A 86 0.79 4.94 12.83
C VAL A 86 1.22 3.50 13.05
N PHE A 87 2.52 3.25 13.18
CA PHE A 87 3.02 1.89 13.33
C PHE A 87 2.72 1.28 14.70
N THR A 88 2.79 2.04 15.79
CA THR A 88 2.57 1.49 17.14
C THR A 88 1.10 1.45 17.54
N TYR A 89 0.36 2.58 17.38
CA TYR A 89 -1.00 2.67 17.92
C TYR A 89 -2.09 2.21 16.95
N ILE A 90 -1.74 2.03 15.68
CA ILE A 90 -2.70 1.62 14.67
C ILE A 90 -2.36 0.24 14.12
N LEU A 91 -1.21 0.07 13.49
CA LEU A 91 -0.82 -1.20 12.89
C LEU A 91 -0.58 -2.29 13.94
N GLN A 92 0.36 -2.08 14.87
CA GLN A 92 0.67 -3.05 15.92
C GLN A 92 -0.49 -3.29 16.90
N ALA A 93 -1.40 -2.33 17.02
CA ALA A 93 -2.62 -2.49 17.80
C ALA A 93 -3.73 -3.27 17.08
N GLY A 94 -3.49 -3.77 15.86
CA GLY A 94 -4.45 -4.57 15.09
C GLY A 94 -5.68 -3.78 14.64
N ARG A 95 -5.53 -2.50 14.35
CA ARG A 95 -6.62 -1.60 13.94
C ARG A 95 -6.69 -1.40 12.43
N VAL A 96 -6.06 -2.27 11.66
CA VAL A 96 -6.05 -2.26 10.20
C VAL A 96 -6.64 -3.57 9.72
N ASP A 97 -7.64 -3.50 8.87
CA ASP A 97 -8.33 -4.67 8.32
C ASP A 97 -7.60 -5.19 7.08
N VAL A 98 -7.11 -4.30 6.23
CA VAL A 98 -6.41 -4.64 4.98
C VAL A 98 -5.10 -3.87 4.86
N GLY A 99 -4.00 -4.58 4.64
CA GLY A 99 -2.68 -4.01 4.38
C GLY A 99 -2.13 -4.45 3.04
N PHE A 100 -1.79 -3.49 2.17
CA PHE A 100 -1.15 -3.77 0.90
C PHE A 100 0.36 -3.59 0.99
N LEU A 101 1.08 -4.69 0.84
CA LEU A 101 2.54 -4.72 0.77
C LEU A 101 3.01 -5.02 -0.65
N SER A 102 4.17 -4.52 -1.00
CA SER A 102 4.84 -4.86 -2.25
C SER A 102 6.21 -5.47 -1.99
N GLY A 103 6.69 -6.29 -2.92
CA GLY A 103 8.01 -6.89 -2.88
C GLY A 103 8.57 -7.07 -4.28
N ALA A 104 9.90 -7.16 -4.38
CA ALA A 104 10.56 -7.42 -5.65
C ALA A 104 10.40 -8.90 -6.08
N GLN A 105 10.33 -9.80 -5.11
CA GLN A 105 10.02 -11.21 -5.31
C GLN A 105 9.08 -11.69 -4.21
N ILE A 106 8.13 -12.54 -4.58
CA ILE A 106 7.19 -13.17 -3.65
C ILE A 106 7.15 -14.66 -4.02
N ASP A 107 7.31 -15.53 -3.03
CA ASP A 107 7.19 -16.96 -3.24
C ASP A 107 5.76 -17.47 -2.98
N ARG A 108 5.54 -18.76 -3.27
CA ARG A 108 4.21 -19.41 -3.08
C ARG A 108 3.75 -19.52 -1.61
N PHE A 109 4.63 -19.22 -0.66
CA PHE A 109 4.34 -19.25 0.77
C PHE A 109 4.09 -17.85 1.35
N GLY A 110 4.18 -16.79 0.50
CA GLY A 110 4.01 -15.41 0.93
C GLY A 110 5.29 -14.76 1.46
N ASN A 111 6.46 -15.40 1.34
CA ASN A 111 7.72 -14.75 1.69
C ASN A 111 8.05 -13.66 0.69
N ILE A 112 8.37 -12.48 1.21
CA ILE A 112 8.65 -11.28 0.41
C ILE A 112 10.15 -10.97 0.46
N ASN A 113 10.79 -10.80 -0.71
CA ASN A 113 12.14 -10.30 -0.83
C ASN A 113 12.12 -8.88 -1.41
N SER A 114 12.66 -7.94 -0.65
CA SER A 114 12.86 -6.55 -1.07
C SER A 114 14.31 -6.08 -0.91
N THR A 115 15.24 -7.00 -0.67
CA THR A 115 16.62 -6.68 -0.31
C THR A 115 17.61 -6.89 -1.44
N SER A 116 17.73 -8.11 -1.96
CA SER A 116 18.73 -8.40 -2.99
C SER A 116 18.50 -9.75 -3.67
N ILE A 117 19.07 -9.92 -4.85
CA ILE A 117 19.20 -11.20 -5.56
C ILE A 117 20.68 -11.53 -5.67
N GLY A 118 21.05 -12.78 -5.41
CA GLY A 118 22.41 -13.33 -5.51
C GLY A 118 22.73 -14.26 -4.35
N LEU A 119 23.79 -15.05 -4.49
CA LEU A 119 24.23 -16.03 -3.49
C LEU A 119 25.00 -15.38 -2.34
N ASP A 120 25.69 -14.27 -2.59
CA ASP A 120 26.44 -13.53 -1.57
C ASP A 120 25.74 -12.19 -1.28
N PRO A 121 25.20 -12.02 -0.05
CA PRO A 121 24.55 -10.77 0.35
C PRO A 121 25.46 -9.54 0.34
N ARG A 122 26.78 -9.71 0.43
CA ARG A 122 27.76 -8.64 0.38
C ARG A 122 28.05 -8.18 -1.05
N HIS A 123 27.89 -9.09 -2.02
CA HIS A 123 28.10 -8.84 -3.44
C HIS A 123 26.90 -9.32 -4.25
N PRO A 124 25.71 -8.72 -4.06
CA PRO A 124 24.50 -9.16 -4.73
C PRO A 124 24.57 -8.86 -6.24
N GLN A 125 23.93 -9.72 -7.03
CA GLN A 125 23.75 -9.46 -8.46
C GLN A 125 22.82 -8.28 -8.72
N VAL A 126 21.79 -8.16 -7.88
CA VAL A 126 20.84 -7.02 -7.88
C VAL A 126 20.62 -6.57 -6.44
N ARG A 127 20.65 -5.27 -6.20
CA ARG A 127 20.29 -4.66 -4.92
C ARG A 127 19.00 -3.88 -5.08
N PHE A 128 18.02 -4.13 -4.17
CA PHE A 128 16.77 -3.40 -4.07
C PHE A 128 16.83 -2.32 -3.00
N SER A 129 15.78 -1.51 -2.91
CA SER A 129 15.68 -0.41 -1.95
C SER A 129 15.55 -0.85 -0.49
N GLY A 130 15.23 -2.13 -0.26
CA GLY A 130 14.96 -2.67 1.08
C GLY A 130 13.46 -2.74 1.41
N SER A 131 13.19 -3.19 2.63
CA SER A 131 11.81 -3.45 3.11
C SER A 131 10.99 -2.18 3.37
N GLY A 132 11.64 -1.02 3.57
CA GLY A 132 10.93 0.14 4.09
C GLY A 132 10.24 -0.19 5.40
N GLY A 133 8.97 0.18 5.55
CA GLY A 133 8.14 -0.14 6.71
C GLY A 133 7.56 -1.55 6.74
N SER A 134 7.80 -2.39 5.73
CA SER A 134 7.19 -3.73 5.71
C SER A 134 7.67 -4.66 6.84
N CYS A 135 8.85 -4.42 7.41
CA CYS A 135 9.33 -5.16 8.58
C CYS A 135 8.54 -4.86 9.87
N ASP A 136 7.82 -3.73 9.91
CA ASP A 136 7.00 -3.34 11.05
C ASP A 136 5.52 -3.70 10.85
N ILE A 137 5.17 -4.13 9.63
CA ILE A 137 3.80 -4.50 9.25
C ILE A 137 3.60 -6.01 9.31
N ALA A 138 4.64 -6.78 8.97
CA ALA A 138 4.61 -8.24 8.89
C ALA A 138 4.60 -8.94 10.25
#